data_6dbc837dcbdb7df012ca4f3d7a136900
#
_entry.id   6dbc837dcbdb7df012ca4f3d7a136900
#
_cell.length_a   1.000
_cell.length_b   1.000
_cell.length_c   1.000
_cell.angle_alpha   90.00
_cell.angle_beta   90.00
_cell.angle_gamma   90.00
#
_symmetry.space_group_name_H-M   'P 1'
#
loop_
_entity.id
_entity.type
_entity.pdbx_description
1 polymer ?
#
loop_
_entity_poly.entity_id
_entity_poly.type
_entity_poly.pdbx_seq_one_letter_code
_entity_poly.pdbx_strand_id
1 'polypeptide(L)'
;MKKLAYLFAAFILAGCGGSTQMVQNARIGDDANAKGYQEVMRIKADCSSCASGGQSLTINGASYTSDVAIKCCIAQSRIDTNAAIKKVYIHRILDERSPESGIKFVSKKGAKMLYSKERLEGLFYLFLQDELLNRGIIVVDGQASPYTYRVDFAFTDYAATYSVSSQYLSAAMKGKLGVKNINKTRVLNIGTRQDVRKLKAGGIQDFDLYIYLLVKQAANKAAEEISKL
;
A
#
# COMPACT_ATOMS: atom_id res chain seq x y z
N MET A 1 50.84 3.23 -34.15
CA MET A 1 50.44 3.48 -32.74
C MET A 1 49.24 4.40 -32.70
N LYS A 2 48.04 3.98 -33.13
CA LYS A 2 46.78 4.78 -33.14
C LYS A 2 45.56 3.87 -33.05
N LYS A 3 45.51 2.91 -32.11
CA LYS A 3 44.34 2.03 -31.90
C LYS A 3 44.04 1.71 -30.40
N LEU A 4 44.38 2.61 -29.47
CA LEU A 4 44.13 2.34 -28.02
C LEU A 4 43.31 3.42 -27.32
N ALA A 5 42.62 4.31 -28.06
CA ALA A 5 41.91 5.44 -27.46
C ALA A 5 40.38 5.32 -27.45
N TYR A 6 39.81 4.21 -27.88
CA TYR A 6 38.32 4.07 -27.94
C TYR A 6 37.69 3.10 -26.91
N LEU A 7 38.43 2.63 -25.93
CA LEU A 7 37.95 1.61 -24.97
C LEU A 7 37.63 2.16 -23.59
N PHE A 8 37.72 3.48 -23.38
CA PHE A 8 37.48 4.09 -22.04
C PHE A 8 36.21 4.96 -21.95
N ALA A 9 35.42 5.08 -23.02
CA ALA A 9 34.20 5.91 -22.99
C ALA A 9 32.89 5.18 -22.72
N ALA A 10 32.93 3.85 -22.49
CA ALA A 10 31.71 3.05 -22.35
C ALA A 10 31.36 2.64 -20.90
N PHE A 11 32.12 3.09 -19.88
CA PHE A 11 31.93 2.61 -18.50
C PHE A 11 31.38 3.62 -17.49
N ILE A 12 30.95 4.81 -17.91
CA ILE A 12 30.47 5.87 -16.98
C ILE A 12 28.92 6.02 -16.98
N LEU A 13 28.17 5.21 -17.69
CA LEU A 13 26.70 5.30 -17.70
C LEU A 13 25.97 4.17 -16.96
N ALA A 14 26.65 3.34 -16.19
CA ALA A 14 26.06 2.21 -15.49
C ALA A 14 25.87 2.41 -13.96
N GLY A 15 25.88 3.64 -13.46
CA GLY A 15 25.95 3.84 -12.02
C GLY A 15 25.00 4.86 -11.40
N CYS A 16 23.71 4.90 -11.72
CA CYS A 16 22.71 5.66 -10.89
C CYS A 16 21.24 5.30 -11.19
N GLY A 17 20.93 4.12 -11.72
CA GLY A 17 19.58 3.81 -12.18
C GLY A 17 18.78 2.76 -11.39
N GLY A 18 19.32 2.24 -10.26
CA GLY A 18 18.75 1.00 -9.67
C GLY A 18 17.45 1.16 -8.86
N SER A 19 17.17 2.31 -8.28
CA SER A 19 15.99 2.44 -7.40
C SER A 19 14.77 3.07 -8.06
N THR A 20 14.97 3.98 -9.00
CA THR A 20 13.88 4.63 -9.74
C THR A 20 13.23 3.67 -10.74
N GLN A 21 14.00 2.73 -11.31
CA GLN A 21 13.46 1.72 -12.22
C GLN A 21 12.54 0.71 -11.53
N MET A 22 12.76 0.35 -10.26
CA MET A 22 11.87 -0.59 -9.57
C MET A 22 10.47 -0.01 -9.36
N VAL A 23 10.37 1.27 -8.99
CA VAL A 23 9.06 1.92 -8.83
C VAL A 23 8.42 2.23 -10.19
N GLN A 24 9.20 2.60 -11.19
CA GLN A 24 8.69 2.80 -12.56
C GLN A 24 8.29 1.49 -13.25
N ASN A 25 9.01 0.39 -13.05
CA ASN A 25 8.64 -0.92 -13.58
C ASN A 25 7.40 -1.50 -12.90
N ALA A 26 7.16 -1.19 -11.61
CA ALA A 26 5.90 -1.49 -10.94
C ALA A 26 4.72 -0.65 -11.49
N ARG A 27 5.01 0.54 -12.04
CA ARG A 27 4.00 1.39 -12.69
C ARG A 27 3.49 0.88 -14.03
N ILE A 28 4.33 0.23 -14.82
CA ILE A 28 4.09 0.12 -16.28
C ILE A 28 3.69 -1.29 -16.72
N GLY A 29 3.88 -2.32 -15.91
CA GLY A 29 3.83 -3.67 -16.43
C GLY A 29 3.14 -4.73 -15.60
N ASP A 30 2.49 -4.36 -14.52
CA ASP A 30 1.85 -5.36 -13.67
C ASP A 30 0.33 -5.26 -13.79
N ASP A 31 -0.22 -5.98 -14.76
CA ASP A 31 -1.68 -6.10 -14.97
C ASP A 31 -2.40 -6.58 -13.70
N ALA A 32 -1.72 -7.35 -12.84
CA ALA A 32 -2.25 -7.81 -11.56
C ALA A 32 -2.47 -6.64 -10.59
N ASN A 33 -1.49 -5.73 -10.46
CA ASN A 33 -1.64 -4.54 -9.60
C ASN A 33 -2.75 -3.60 -10.10
N ALA A 34 -2.82 -3.38 -11.41
CA ALA A 34 -3.88 -2.58 -12.02
C ALA A 34 -5.27 -3.20 -11.80
N LYS A 35 -5.38 -4.53 -11.94
CA LYS A 35 -6.60 -5.28 -11.67
C LYS A 35 -7.00 -5.18 -10.19
N GLY A 36 -6.06 -5.45 -9.28
CA GLY A 36 -6.30 -5.37 -7.84
C GLY A 36 -6.72 -3.96 -7.39
N TYR A 37 -6.09 -2.93 -7.93
CA TYR A 37 -6.48 -1.53 -7.70
C TYR A 37 -7.91 -1.27 -8.17
N GLN A 38 -8.26 -1.67 -9.40
CA GLN A 38 -9.60 -1.47 -9.93
C GLN A 38 -10.67 -2.23 -9.15
N GLU A 39 -10.37 -3.44 -8.70
CA GLU A 39 -11.27 -4.27 -7.91
C GLU A 39 -11.62 -3.59 -6.59
N VAL A 40 -10.64 -3.08 -5.86
CA VAL A 40 -10.85 -2.32 -4.62
C VAL A 40 -11.61 -1.02 -4.88
N MET A 41 -11.27 -0.28 -5.95
CA MET A 41 -11.91 0.98 -6.27
C MET A 41 -13.37 0.84 -6.73
N ARG A 42 -13.79 -0.34 -7.19
CA ARG A 42 -15.20 -0.66 -7.52
C ARG A 42 -16.06 -0.94 -6.30
N ILE A 43 -15.47 -1.23 -5.13
CA ILE A 43 -16.25 -1.49 -3.92
C ILE A 43 -17.02 -0.23 -3.55
N LYS A 44 -18.34 -0.36 -3.50
CA LYS A 44 -19.23 0.70 -3.00
C LYS A 44 -19.23 0.63 -1.48
N ALA A 45 -18.66 1.63 -0.84
CA ALA A 45 -18.71 1.78 0.60
C ALA A 45 -19.98 2.52 1.01
N ASP A 46 -20.70 1.98 2.00
CA ASP A 46 -21.77 2.72 2.66
C ASP A 46 -21.15 3.73 3.63
N CYS A 47 -21.34 5.02 3.35
CA CYS A 47 -20.76 6.10 4.12
C CYS A 47 -21.50 6.38 5.44
N SER A 48 -22.65 5.77 5.67
CA SER A 48 -23.45 5.99 6.90
C SER A 48 -22.76 5.49 8.17
N SER A 49 -21.82 4.53 8.05
CA SER A 49 -21.12 3.90 9.16
C SER A 49 -19.77 4.56 9.53
N CYS A 50 -19.38 5.63 8.87
CA CYS A 50 -18.05 6.22 9.03
C CYS A 50 -17.84 7.08 10.29
N ALA A 51 -18.89 7.37 11.04
CA ALA A 51 -18.83 8.27 12.20
C ALA A 51 -18.03 7.70 13.41
N SER A 52 -17.73 6.40 13.42
CA SER A 52 -17.08 5.70 14.53
C SER A 52 -15.63 5.28 14.29
N GLY A 53 -14.99 5.76 13.22
CA GLY A 53 -13.57 5.48 12.93
C GLY A 53 -13.28 4.10 12.32
N GLY A 54 -14.29 3.25 12.14
CA GLY A 54 -14.20 1.97 11.46
C GLY A 54 -15.22 1.89 10.33
N GLN A 55 -15.05 0.94 9.40
CA GLN A 55 -15.97 0.72 8.29
C GLN A 55 -16.48 -0.72 8.29
N SER A 56 -17.81 -0.87 8.16
CA SER A 56 -18.46 -2.17 7.95
C SER A 56 -19.09 -2.20 6.56
N LEU A 57 -18.77 -3.22 5.79
CA LEU A 57 -19.22 -3.41 4.40
C LEU A 57 -19.69 -4.84 4.18
N THR A 58 -20.58 -5.03 3.20
CA THR A 58 -20.84 -6.36 2.64
C THR A 58 -20.13 -6.47 1.30
N ILE A 59 -19.17 -7.39 1.20
CA ILE A 59 -18.36 -7.62 0.00
C ILE A 59 -18.58 -9.08 -0.41
N ASN A 60 -19.15 -9.31 -1.60
CA ASN A 60 -19.44 -10.65 -2.13
C ASN A 60 -20.19 -11.56 -1.11
N GLY A 61 -21.11 -10.97 -0.35
CA GLY A 61 -21.89 -11.68 0.67
C GLY A 61 -21.18 -11.90 2.02
N ALA A 62 -19.89 -11.53 2.14
CA ALA A 62 -19.16 -11.55 3.40
C ALA A 62 -19.27 -10.20 4.12
N SER A 63 -19.39 -10.21 5.44
CA SER A 63 -19.38 -9.00 6.26
C SER A 63 -17.93 -8.63 6.59
N TYR A 64 -17.48 -7.50 6.08
CA TYR A 64 -16.15 -6.93 6.24
C TYR A 64 -16.18 -5.80 7.27
N THR A 65 -15.24 -5.81 8.19
CA THR A 65 -15.02 -4.72 9.15
C THR A 65 -13.53 -4.36 9.20
N SER A 66 -13.23 -3.09 9.40
CA SER A 66 -11.86 -2.56 9.42
C SER A 66 -11.73 -1.41 10.39
N ASP A 67 -10.52 -1.20 10.89
CA ASP A 67 -10.13 -0.05 11.71
C ASP A 67 -9.86 1.23 10.87
N VAL A 68 -9.88 1.12 9.55
CA VAL A 68 -9.61 2.23 8.62
C VAL A 68 -10.69 2.28 7.55
N ALA A 69 -11.21 3.46 7.27
CA ALA A 69 -12.14 3.69 6.18
C ALA A 69 -11.48 3.45 4.81
N ILE A 70 -12.22 2.80 3.90
CA ILE A 70 -11.71 2.48 2.55
C ILE A 70 -11.96 3.63 1.58
N LYS A 71 -13.09 4.30 1.65
CA LYS A 71 -13.50 5.21 0.57
C LYS A 71 -14.09 6.55 1.01
N CYS A 72 -15.16 6.62 1.74
CA CYS A 72 -15.92 7.86 1.84
C CYS A 72 -15.69 8.68 3.10
N CYS A 73 -14.84 8.24 3.99
CA CYS A 73 -14.49 8.97 5.19
C CYS A 73 -13.20 9.79 5.03
N ILE A 74 -12.68 9.87 3.82
CA ILE A 74 -11.87 11.02 3.49
C ILE A 74 -12.87 12.18 3.55
N ALA A 75 -12.96 12.82 4.74
CA ALA A 75 -13.55 14.15 4.79
C ALA A 75 -13.01 14.85 3.55
N GLN A 76 -13.88 15.41 2.72
CA GLN A 76 -13.44 16.36 1.73
C GLN A 76 -12.64 17.36 2.55
N SER A 77 -11.34 17.07 2.71
CA SER A 77 -10.44 18.02 3.32
C SER A 77 -10.57 19.19 2.39
N ARG A 78 -11.25 20.23 2.88
CA ARG A 78 -11.33 21.48 2.17
C ARG A 78 -9.88 21.79 1.89
N ILE A 79 -9.49 21.63 0.62
CA ILE A 79 -8.15 22.00 0.19
C ILE A 79 -8.08 23.45 0.59
N ASP A 80 -7.30 23.75 1.63
CA ASP A 80 -7.06 25.13 2.02
C ASP A 80 -6.26 25.74 0.87
N THR A 81 -6.96 26.45 -0.01
CA THR A 81 -6.38 27.10 -1.18
C THR A 81 -5.32 28.12 -0.81
N ASN A 82 -5.25 28.54 0.46
CA ASN A 82 -4.25 29.47 1.00
C ASN A 82 -3.05 28.74 1.62
N ALA A 83 -3.13 27.44 1.86
CA ALA A 83 -1.99 26.68 2.37
C ALA A 83 -0.96 26.41 1.26
N ALA A 84 0.32 26.50 1.61
CA ALA A 84 1.40 26.11 0.70
C ALA A 84 1.21 24.66 0.24
N ILE A 85 1.17 24.45 -1.08
CA ILE A 85 0.94 23.14 -1.67
C ILE A 85 2.08 22.19 -1.25
N LYS A 86 1.72 21.16 -0.48
CA LYS A 86 2.65 20.14 -0.05
C LYS A 86 3.02 19.24 -1.24
N LYS A 87 4.33 19.05 -1.45
CA LYS A 87 4.88 18.16 -2.49
C LYS A 87 5.55 16.96 -1.87
N VAL A 88 5.31 15.79 -2.43
CA VAL A 88 5.84 14.49 -1.97
C VAL A 88 6.51 13.78 -3.14
N TYR A 89 7.68 13.24 -2.88
CA TYR A 89 8.39 12.31 -3.75
C TYR A 89 8.36 10.92 -3.13
N ILE A 90 7.65 9.98 -3.71
CA ILE A 90 7.65 8.58 -3.27
C ILE A 90 8.94 7.94 -3.80
N HIS A 91 9.95 7.81 -2.92
CA HIS A 91 11.27 7.37 -3.30
C HIS A 91 11.36 5.85 -3.36
N ARG A 92 10.83 5.15 -2.35
CA ARG A 92 11.00 3.71 -2.24
C ARG A 92 9.83 3.06 -1.50
N ILE A 93 9.38 1.93 -2.04
CA ILE A 93 8.45 1.02 -1.38
C ILE A 93 9.09 -0.37 -1.41
N LEU A 94 9.18 -1.03 -0.25
CA LEU A 94 9.82 -2.32 -0.08
C LEU A 94 8.86 -3.32 0.53
N ASP A 95 9.01 -4.58 0.16
CA ASP A 95 8.41 -5.71 0.85
C ASP A 95 9.51 -6.43 1.66
N GLU A 96 9.55 -6.12 2.96
CA GLU A 96 10.49 -6.69 3.95
C GLU A 96 9.78 -7.71 4.86
N ARG A 97 8.61 -8.21 4.45
CA ARG A 97 7.90 -9.24 5.20
C ARG A 97 8.74 -10.52 5.26
N SER A 98 8.63 -11.22 6.39
CA SER A 98 9.20 -12.58 6.48
C SER A 98 8.62 -13.48 5.38
N PRO A 99 9.41 -14.39 4.78
CA PRO A 99 8.90 -15.42 3.88
C PRO A 99 7.81 -16.29 4.50
N GLU A 100 7.72 -16.33 5.83
CA GLU A 100 6.69 -17.05 6.58
C GLU A 100 5.38 -16.26 6.72
N SER A 101 5.37 -14.98 6.32
CA SER A 101 4.17 -14.15 6.34
C SER A 101 3.11 -14.69 5.38
N GLY A 102 1.95 -15.05 5.91
CA GLY A 102 0.91 -15.69 5.12
C GLY A 102 -0.41 -15.82 5.87
N ILE A 103 -1.30 -16.63 5.30
CA ILE A 103 -2.62 -16.91 5.86
C ILE A 103 -2.60 -18.29 6.47
N LYS A 104 -2.79 -18.39 7.78
CA LYS A 104 -3.03 -19.66 8.48
C LYS A 104 -4.46 -20.13 8.16
N PHE A 105 -4.57 -21.10 7.28
CA PHE A 105 -5.84 -21.71 6.88
C PHE A 105 -6.17 -22.89 7.80
N VAL A 106 -7.21 -22.78 8.61
CA VAL A 106 -7.61 -23.79 9.60
C VAL A 106 -8.87 -24.52 9.12
N SER A 107 -8.80 -25.83 8.99
CA SER A 107 -9.90 -26.71 8.60
C SER A 107 -10.02 -27.91 9.55
N LYS A 108 -11.06 -28.73 9.38
CA LYS A 108 -11.21 -30.00 10.13
C LYS A 108 -10.04 -30.96 9.91
N LYS A 109 -9.32 -30.86 8.78
CA LYS A 109 -8.15 -31.69 8.44
C LYS A 109 -6.84 -31.16 9.02
N GLY A 110 -6.87 -30.06 9.76
CA GLY A 110 -5.69 -29.40 10.32
C GLY A 110 -5.49 -27.98 9.78
N ALA A 111 -4.32 -27.42 10.08
CA ALA A 111 -3.93 -26.08 9.63
C ALA A 111 -2.83 -26.18 8.57
N LYS A 112 -2.90 -25.27 7.57
CA LYS A 112 -1.83 -25.09 6.58
C LYS A 112 -1.58 -23.59 6.37
N MET A 113 -0.38 -23.24 5.92
CA MET A 113 -0.06 -21.87 5.51
C MET A 113 -0.33 -21.70 4.00
N LEU A 114 -0.96 -20.58 3.66
CA LEU A 114 -1.16 -20.13 2.28
C LEU A 114 -0.35 -18.85 2.09
N TYR A 115 0.40 -18.77 1.00
CA TYR A 115 1.26 -17.62 0.69
C TYR A 115 0.76 -16.94 -0.57
N SER A 116 0.53 -15.63 -0.47
CA SER A 116 0.23 -14.82 -1.64
C SER A 116 1.54 -14.50 -2.37
N LYS A 117 1.50 -14.55 -3.69
CA LYS A 117 2.60 -14.14 -4.57
C LYS A 117 2.45 -12.68 -5.05
N GLU A 118 1.42 -12.00 -4.57
CA GLU A 118 1.11 -10.63 -4.99
C GLU A 118 2.21 -9.66 -4.56
N ARG A 119 2.60 -8.82 -5.50
CA ARG A 119 3.57 -7.74 -5.26
C ARG A 119 2.84 -6.53 -4.70
N LEU A 120 3.03 -6.28 -3.42
CA LEU A 120 2.28 -5.24 -2.71
C LEU A 120 2.78 -3.82 -3.01
N GLU A 121 4.03 -3.69 -3.44
CA GLU A 121 4.71 -2.40 -3.61
C GLU A 121 4.03 -1.52 -4.67
N GLY A 122 3.73 -2.12 -5.84
CA GLY A 122 3.06 -1.42 -6.94
C GLY A 122 1.63 -1.02 -6.58
N LEU A 123 0.91 -1.91 -5.93
CA LEU A 123 -0.46 -1.67 -5.48
C LEU A 123 -0.50 -0.56 -4.40
N PHE A 124 0.42 -0.61 -3.44
CA PHE A 124 0.55 0.43 -2.42
C PHE A 124 0.87 1.80 -3.04
N TYR A 125 1.75 1.82 -4.04
CA TYR A 125 2.08 3.05 -4.75
C TYR A 125 0.84 3.69 -5.37
N LEU A 126 0.03 2.91 -6.09
CA LEU A 126 -1.20 3.40 -6.72
C LEU A 126 -2.18 3.97 -5.69
N PHE A 127 -2.41 3.23 -4.61
CA PHE A 127 -3.29 3.69 -3.54
C PHE A 127 -2.73 4.91 -2.79
N LEU A 128 -1.43 4.95 -2.51
CA LEU A 128 -0.81 6.08 -1.82
C LEU A 128 -0.89 7.35 -2.66
N GLN A 129 -0.64 7.24 -3.96
CA GLN A 129 -0.75 8.37 -4.89
C GLN A 129 -2.17 8.94 -4.88
N ASP A 130 -3.18 8.07 -5.00
CA ASP A 130 -4.60 8.45 -4.95
C ASP A 130 -4.97 9.12 -3.61
N GLU A 131 -4.55 8.53 -2.50
CA GLU A 131 -4.82 9.05 -1.16
C GLU A 131 -4.14 10.40 -0.89
N LEU A 132 -2.94 10.63 -1.42
CA LEU A 132 -2.25 11.91 -1.33
C LEU A 132 -2.95 12.99 -2.16
N LEU A 133 -3.32 12.67 -3.41
CA LEU A 133 -4.06 13.57 -4.29
C LEU A 133 -5.39 13.99 -3.69
N ASN A 134 -6.12 13.06 -3.09
CA ASN A 134 -7.40 13.33 -2.42
C ASN A 134 -7.25 14.25 -1.20
N ARG A 135 -6.03 14.43 -0.68
CA ARG A 135 -5.67 15.37 0.40
C ARG A 135 -5.01 16.66 -0.11
N GLY A 136 -5.03 16.90 -1.42
CA GLY A 136 -4.40 18.08 -2.02
C GLY A 136 -2.87 18.05 -2.01
N ILE A 137 -2.26 16.87 -1.82
CA ILE A 137 -0.81 16.68 -1.81
C ILE A 137 -0.35 16.26 -3.19
N ILE A 138 0.56 16.99 -3.80
CA ILE A 138 1.07 16.71 -5.15
C ILE A 138 2.20 15.68 -5.06
N VAL A 139 2.07 14.59 -5.80
CA VAL A 139 3.14 13.62 -6.00
C VAL A 139 4.01 14.04 -7.19
N VAL A 140 5.31 14.16 -6.96
CA VAL A 140 6.31 14.55 -7.97
C VAL A 140 7.27 13.39 -8.23
N ASP A 141 7.87 13.37 -9.43
CA ASP A 141 8.72 12.24 -9.86
C ASP A 141 10.14 12.25 -9.26
N GLY A 142 10.51 13.31 -8.57
CA GLY A 142 11.84 13.44 -7.94
C GLY A 142 11.88 14.50 -6.86
N GLN A 143 12.95 14.52 -6.09
CA GLN A 143 13.17 15.52 -5.06
C GLN A 143 13.66 16.84 -5.68
N ALA A 144 12.75 17.56 -6.33
CA ALA A 144 13.04 18.81 -7.03
C ALA A 144 13.40 19.97 -6.10
N SER A 145 13.15 19.85 -4.78
CA SER A 145 13.39 20.90 -3.79
C SER A 145 13.74 20.28 -2.44
N PRO A 146 14.60 20.92 -1.61
CA PRO A 146 14.88 20.50 -0.24
C PRO A 146 13.63 20.41 0.64
N TYR A 147 12.58 21.16 0.30
CA TYR A 147 11.29 21.19 1.01
C TYR A 147 10.33 20.10 0.56
N THR A 148 10.58 19.43 -0.58
CA THR A 148 9.81 18.27 -1.02
C THR A 148 10.01 17.13 -0.03
N TYR A 149 8.92 16.56 0.47
CA TYR A 149 8.99 15.40 1.35
C TYR A 149 9.36 14.15 0.55
N ARG A 150 10.47 13.53 0.91
CA ARG A 150 10.80 12.19 0.47
C ARG A 150 10.08 11.17 1.34
N VAL A 151 9.39 10.24 0.71
CA VAL A 151 8.65 9.16 1.37
C VAL A 151 9.28 7.82 1.03
N ASP A 152 9.62 7.05 2.05
CA ASP A 152 10.01 5.65 1.99
C ASP A 152 8.98 4.82 2.77
N PHE A 153 8.57 3.68 2.25
CA PHE A 153 7.67 2.76 2.95
C PHE A 153 8.21 1.33 2.85
N ALA A 154 8.06 0.56 3.93
CA ALA A 154 8.38 -0.86 3.94
C ALA A 154 7.25 -1.65 4.62
N PHE A 155 6.74 -2.67 3.94
CA PHE A 155 5.93 -3.69 4.59
C PHE A 155 6.83 -4.56 5.46
N THR A 156 6.51 -4.69 6.75
CA THR A 156 7.34 -5.43 7.71
C THR A 156 6.71 -6.72 8.20
N ASP A 157 5.38 -6.80 8.15
CA ASP A 157 4.67 -7.98 8.64
C ASP A 157 3.30 -8.09 7.97
N TYR A 158 2.85 -9.35 7.76
CA TYR A 158 1.49 -9.69 7.39
C TYR A 158 1.12 -10.99 8.08
N ALA A 159 0.08 -10.96 8.89
CA ALA A 159 -0.43 -12.12 9.59
C ALA A 159 -1.95 -12.23 9.40
N ALA A 160 -2.41 -13.39 8.98
CA ALA A 160 -3.81 -13.67 8.84
C ALA A 160 -4.16 -15.08 9.31
N THR A 161 -5.38 -15.24 9.84
CA THR A 161 -5.94 -16.54 10.21
C THR A 161 -7.34 -16.66 9.62
N TYR A 162 -7.56 -17.72 8.87
CA TYR A 162 -8.87 -18.07 8.36
C TYR A 162 -9.33 -19.41 8.92
N SER A 163 -10.56 -19.45 9.42
CA SER A 163 -11.22 -20.65 9.90
C SER A 163 -12.38 -21.04 9.00
N VAL A 164 -12.29 -22.24 8.42
CA VAL A 164 -13.33 -22.79 7.52
C VAL A 164 -14.64 -23.02 8.30
N SER A 165 -14.57 -23.49 9.55
CA SER A 165 -15.75 -23.82 10.34
C SER A 165 -16.58 -22.60 10.72
N SER A 166 -15.93 -21.48 11.02
CA SER A 166 -16.59 -20.21 11.35
C SER A 166 -16.71 -19.26 10.15
N GLN A 167 -16.12 -19.61 9.00
CA GLN A 167 -16.07 -18.73 7.81
C GLN A 167 -15.54 -17.33 8.16
N TYR A 168 -14.51 -17.29 8.99
CA TYR A 168 -13.97 -16.06 9.58
C TYR A 168 -12.50 -15.88 9.22
N LEU A 169 -12.18 -14.69 8.70
CA LEU A 169 -10.83 -14.23 8.46
C LEU A 169 -10.53 -13.06 9.38
N SER A 170 -9.44 -13.13 10.11
CA SER A 170 -8.82 -11.99 10.79
C SER A 170 -7.45 -11.77 10.17
N ALA A 171 -7.16 -10.56 9.75
CA ALA A 171 -5.91 -10.23 9.10
C ALA A 171 -5.37 -8.87 9.55
N ALA A 172 -4.06 -8.79 9.65
CA ALA A 172 -3.34 -7.57 10.01
C ALA A 172 -2.10 -7.40 9.13
N MET A 173 -1.76 -6.15 8.86
CA MET A 173 -0.57 -5.76 8.11
C MET A 173 0.16 -4.65 8.86
N LYS A 174 1.49 -4.70 8.87
CA LYS A 174 2.34 -3.67 9.46
C LYS A 174 3.34 -3.17 8.44
N GLY A 175 3.72 -1.92 8.60
CA GLY A 175 4.76 -1.29 7.80
C GLY A 175 5.41 -0.14 8.54
N LYS A 176 6.52 0.34 7.99
CA LYS A 176 7.25 1.52 8.44
C LYS A 176 7.18 2.60 7.39
N LEU A 177 6.75 3.78 7.78
CA LEU A 177 6.71 4.98 6.96
C LEU A 177 7.86 5.90 7.38
N GLY A 178 8.81 6.14 6.49
CA GLY A 178 9.83 7.16 6.64
C GLY A 178 9.46 8.40 5.83
N VAL A 179 9.44 9.57 6.45
CA VAL A 179 9.21 10.85 5.77
C VAL A 179 10.29 11.83 6.14
N LYS A 180 10.93 12.42 5.13
CA LYS A 180 12.06 13.31 5.32
C LYS A 180 12.00 14.50 4.37
N ASN A 181 12.30 15.69 4.88
CA ASN A 181 12.71 16.87 4.12
C ASN A 181 13.86 17.58 4.83
N ILE A 182 14.26 18.77 4.37
CA ILE A 182 15.35 19.53 4.99
C ILE A 182 15.11 19.83 6.48
N ASN A 183 13.84 20.03 6.88
CA ASN A 183 13.47 20.49 8.23
C ASN A 183 13.03 19.38 9.15
N LYS A 184 12.56 18.25 8.62
CA LYS A 184 11.92 17.19 9.39
C LYS A 184 12.33 15.80 8.91
N THR A 185 12.53 14.91 9.86
CA THR A 185 12.63 13.47 9.62
C THR A 185 11.70 12.77 10.61
N ARG A 186 10.82 11.93 10.11
CA ARG A 186 9.94 11.08 10.93
C ARG A 186 9.97 9.65 10.45
N VAL A 187 9.90 8.73 11.40
CA VAL A 187 9.65 7.31 11.14
C VAL A 187 8.44 6.90 11.96
N LEU A 188 7.45 6.33 11.31
CA LEU A 188 6.17 5.97 11.91
C LEU A 188 5.84 4.51 11.61
N ASN A 189 5.23 3.83 12.57
CA ASN A 189 4.67 2.50 12.34
C ASN A 189 3.24 2.65 11.82
N ILE A 190 2.98 1.99 10.70
CA ILE A 190 1.65 1.90 10.10
C ILE A 190 1.13 0.49 10.34
N GLY A 191 -0.01 0.40 11.02
CA GLY A 191 -0.68 -0.89 11.26
C GLY A 191 -2.13 -0.83 10.80
N THR A 192 -2.61 -1.88 10.15
CA THR A 192 -3.99 -2.02 9.71
C THR A 192 -4.53 -3.39 10.10
N ARG A 193 -5.82 -3.46 10.37
CA ARG A 193 -6.50 -4.71 10.73
C ARG A 193 -7.87 -4.77 10.08
N GLN A 194 -8.26 -5.97 9.71
CA GLN A 194 -9.60 -6.27 9.20
C GLN A 194 -10.10 -7.61 9.73
N ASP A 195 -11.41 -7.71 9.82
CA ASP A 195 -12.14 -8.92 10.17
C ASP A 195 -13.24 -9.16 9.14
N VAL A 196 -13.33 -10.40 8.64
CA VAL A 196 -14.30 -10.77 7.61
C VAL A 196 -15.09 -11.99 8.08
N ARG A 197 -16.41 -11.89 8.12
CA ARG A 197 -17.31 -12.96 8.51
C ARG A 197 -18.14 -13.46 7.35
N LYS A 198 -18.57 -14.72 7.39
CA LYS A 198 -19.30 -15.41 6.32
C LYS A 198 -18.51 -15.50 5.01
N LEU A 199 -17.16 -15.46 5.11
CA LEU A 199 -16.29 -15.66 3.97
C LEU A 199 -16.22 -17.13 3.59
N LYS A 200 -16.57 -17.45 2.36
CA LYS A 200 -16.41 -18.80 1.79
C LYS A 200 -15.10 -18.81 1.01
N ALA A 201 -14.07 -19.45 1.53
CA ALA A 201 -12.76 -19.53 0.90
C ALA A 201 -12.25 -20.98 0.86
N GLY A 202 -11.69 -21.39 -0.25
CA GLY A 202 -11.09 -22.70 -0.51
C GLY A 202 -9.61 -22.64 -0.90
N GLY A 203 -9.16 -21.53 -1.44
CA GLY A 203 -7.80 -21.31 -1.94
C GLY A 203 -7.26 -19.92 -1.63
N ILE A 204 -6.00 -19.68 -2.06
CA ILE A 204 -5.32 -18.39 -1.79
C ILE A 204 -5.99 -17.23 -2.52
N GLN A 205 -6.51 -17.45 -3.74
CA GLN A 205 -7.14 -16.43 -4.57
C GLN A 205 -8.39 -15.80 -3.92
N ASP A 206 -9.07 -16.55 -3.05
CA ASP A 206 -10.25 -16.06 -2.34
C ASP A 206 -9.91 -14.98 -1.30
N PHE A 207 -8.61 -14.79 -1.00
CA PHE A 207 -8.12 -13.82 -0.04
C PHE A 207 -7.50 -12.58 -0.70
N ASP A 208 -7.23 -12.60 -2.01
CA ASP A 208 -6.48 -11.54 -2.69
C ASP A 208 -7.15 -10.17 -2.51
N LEU A 209 -8.47 -10.08 -2.69
CA LEU A 209 -9.21 -8.84 -2.46
C LEU A 209 -9.01 -8.29 -1.03
N TYR A 210 -8.99 -9.16 -0.03
CA TYR A 210 -8.82 -8.74 1.37
C TYR A 210 -7.38 -8.31 1.67
N ILE A 211 -6.40 -8.89 0.99
CA ILE A 211 -5.00 -8.42 1.02
C ILE A 211 -4.94 -7.02 0.40
N TYR A 212 -5.55 -6.81 -0.76
CA TYR A 212 -5.60 -5.50 -1.43
C TYR A 212 -6.26 -4.43 -0.57
N LEU A 213 -7.32 -4.78 0.16
CA LEU A 213 -7.98 -3.89 1.10
C LEU A 213 -7.06 -3.48 2.27
N LEU A 214 -6.26 -4.39 2.81
CA LEU A 214 -5.26 -4.06 3.83
C LEU A 214 -4.20 -3.10 3.29
N VAL A 215 -3.73 -3.31 2.05
CA VAL A 215 -2.78 -2.41 1.39
C VAL A 215 -3.39 -1.02 1.19
N LYS A 216 -4.66 -0.93 0.75
CA LYS A 216 -5.40 0.35 0.63
C LYS A 216 -5.49 1.08 1.96
N GLN A 217 -5.78 0.37 3.04
CA GLN A 217 -5.85 0.94 4.39
C GLN A 217 -4.49 1.45 4.87
N ALA A 218 -3.41 0.69 4.59
CA ALA A 218 -2.05 1.13 4.92
C ALA A 218 -1.68 2.42 4.18
N ALA A 219 -2.05 2.52 2.89
CA ALA A 219 -1.84 3.72 2.09
C ALA A 219 -2.65 4.91 2.63
N ASN A 220 -3.91 4.69 3.04
CA ASN A 220 -4.75 5.72 3.65
C ASN A 220 -4.12 6.26 4.95
N LYS A 221 -3.70 5.37 5.87
CA LYS A 221 -3.02 5.80 7.11
C LYS A 221 -1.71 6.51 6.82
N ALA A 222 -0.92 6.02 5.87
CA ALA A 222 0.33 6.68 5.49
C ALA A 222 0.08 8.10 4.95
N ALA A 223 -0.89 8.27 4.06
CA ALA A 223 -1.28 9.58 3.52
C ALA A 223 -1.83 10.52 4.61
N GLU A 224 -2.60 10.00 5.56
CA GLU A 224 -3.06 10.75 6.72
C GLU A 224 -1.88 11.28 7.56
N GLU A 225 -0.90 10.42 7.88
CA GLU A 225 0.28 10.87 8.64
C GLU A 225 1.13 11.88 7.85
N ILE A 226 1.26 11.72 6.53
CA ILE A 226 1.94 12.69 5.67
C ILE A 226 1.19 14.02 5.64
N SER A 227 -0.14 14.01 5.68
CA SER A 227 -0.94 15.24 5.66
C SER A 227 -0.76 16.10 6.93
N LYS A 228 -0.43 15.48 8.06
CA LYS A 228 -0.19 16.14 9.36
C LYS A 228 1.20 16.79 9.50
N LEU A 229 2.10 16.60 8.53
CA LEU A 229 3.45 17.16 8.54
C LEU A 229 3.45 18.62 8.07
#